data_a5f609c5d2d918c4a705c3314684bcb3
#
_entry.id   a5f609c5d2d918c4a705c3314684bcb3
#
_cell.length_a   1.000
_cell.length_b   1.000
_cell.length_c   1.000
_cell.angle_alpha   90.00
_cell.angle_beta   90.00
_cell.angle_gamma   90.00
#
_symmetry.space_group_name_H-M   'P 1'
#
loop_
_entity.id
_entity.type
_entity.pdbx_description
1 polymer ?
#
loop_
_entity_poly.entity_id
_entity_poly.type
_entity_poly.pdbx_seq_one_letter_code
_entity_poly.pdbx_strand_id
1 'polypeptide(L)'
;MTQMTSQEPEARKRAGSAELDALRTAEERRVTDEGNPARPTGESGSMMLRRMNRSHADVTNWALDYLDFDSSATALDIGCGGGATMRRILDRMGPGSGVVVGVDYSEVSCEESRRLNADMIEAGSMRVVQASVEDLPFDDASFDLITTVESFYFWPDPLESLREVRRVLKREGSFMLVADVYRKEGLSRQVLDNIEKYHLTVLTPQEYRDLFVAAGFSDVTVHVRPGTDWICVEGVA
;
A
#
# COMPACT_ATOMS: atom_id res chain seq x y z
N MET A 1 -36.23 -51.73 -0.52
CA MET A 1 -35.73 -50.72 -1.52
C MET A 1 -35.20 -49.56 -0.74
N THR A 2 -33.89 -49.58 -0.49
CA THR A 2 -33.20 -48.55 0.31
C THR A 2 -32.64 -47.51 -0.65
N GLN A 3 -33.11 -46.26 -0.55
CA GLN A 3 -32.55 -45.14 -1.28
C GLN A 3 -31.15 -44.85 -0.76
N MET A 4 -30.14 -45.17 -1.56
CA MET A 4 -28.78 -44.70 -1.37
C MET A 4 -28.70 -43.22 -1.77
N THR A 5 -28.41 -42.38 -0.80
CA THR A 5 -28.37 -40.92 -0.92
C THR A 5 -27.15 -40.46 -1.70
N SER A 6 -27.40 -39.59 -2.69
CA SER A 6 -26.45 -38.93 -3.59
C SER A 6 -25.56 -37.87 -2.93
N GLN A 7 -25.18 -38.00 -1.65
CA GLN A 7 -24.43 -37.00 -0.89
C GLN A 7 -22.90 -37.19 -0.90
N GLU A 8 -22.38 -38.37 -1.28
CA GLU A 8 -20.92 -38.63 -1.27
C GLU A 8 -20.08 -37.82 -2.30
N PRO A 9 -20.57 -37.56 -3.54
CA PRO A 9 -19.75 -36.83 -4.51
C PRO A 9 -19.57 -35.32 -4.19
N GLU A 10 -20.55 -34.67 -3.56
CA GLU A 10 -20.46 -33.27 -3.15
C GLU A 10 -19.54 -33.08 -1.93
N ALA A 11 -19.56 -33.96 -0.97
CA ALA A 11 -18.67 -33.91 0.20
C ALA A 11 -17.20 -34.10 -0.21
N ARG A 12 -16.92 -35.01 -1.15
CA ARG A 12 -15.56 -35.17 -1.74
C ARG A 12 -15.09 -33.98 -2.55
N LYS A 13 -15.98 -33.32 -3.31
CA LYS A 13 -15.65 -32.08 -4.04
C LYS A 13 -15.36 -30.93 -3.09
N ARG A 14 -16.13 -30.77 -1.99
CA ARG A 14 -15.90 -29.76 -0.96
C ARG A 14 -14.62 -30.00 -0.16
N ALA A 15 -14.30 -31.25 0.17
CA ALA A 15 -13.04 -31.59 0.83
C ALA A 15 -11.82 -31.31 -0.07
N GLY A 16 -11.89 -31.65 -1.35
CA GLY A 16 -10.83 -31.33 -2.31
C GLY A 16 -10.64 -29.82 -2.54
N SER A 17 -11.73 -29.04 -2.51
CA SER A 17 -11.66 -27.58 -2.59
C SER A 17 -11.01 -26.97 -1.35
N ALA A 18 -11.39 -27.43 -0.14
CA ALA A 18 -10.81 -26.94 1.11
C ALA A 18 -9.31 -27.29 1.25
N GLU A 19 -8.90 -28.47 0.77
CA GLU A 19 -7.49 -28.88 0.76
C GLU A 19 -6.67 -28.05 -0.23
N LEU A 20 -7.19 -27.78 -1.42
CA LEU A 20 -6.56 -26.89 -2.41
C LEU A 20 -6.46 -25.45 -1.91
N ASP A 21 -7.49 -24.95 -1.23
CA ASP A 21 -7.47 -23.61 -0.63
C ASP A 21 -6.46 -23.53 0.53
N ALA A 22 -6.34 -24.58 1.34
CA ALA A 22 -5.33 -24.66 2.40
C ALA A 22 -3.90 -24.70 1.84
N LEU A 23 -3.65 -25.46 0.77
CA LEU A 23 -2.36 -25.52 0.08
C LEU A 23 -2.00 -24.18 -0.56
N ARG A 24 -2.97 -23.51 -1.19
CA ARG A 24 -2.78 -22.15 -1.75
C ARG A 24 -2.42 -21.14 -0.67
N THR A 25 -3.11 -21.18 0.47
CA THR A 25 -2.81 -20.29 1.60
C THR A 25 -1.41 -20.56 2.19
N ALA A 26 -0.99 -21.82 2.27
CA ALA A 26 0.36 -22.19 2.74
C ALA A 26 1.44 -21.69 1.76
N GLU A 27 1.22 -21.84 0.46
CA GLU A 27 2.13 -21.35 -0.57
C GLU A 27 2.21 -19.81 -0.57
N GLU A 28 1.10 -19.12 -0.43
CA GLU A 28 1.07 -17.66 -0.32
C GLU A 28 1.84 -17.15 0.91
N ARG A 29 1.75 -17.85 2.04
CA ARG A 29 2.52 -17.55 3.26
C ARG A 29 4.02 -17.75 3.01
N ARG A 30 4.39 -18.89 2.43
CA ARG A 30 5.79 -19.18 2.08
C ARG A 30 6.39 -18.12 1.18
N VAL A 31 5.67 -17.75 0.10
CA VAL A 31 6.10 -16.69 -0.82
C VAL A 31 6.23 -15.34 -0.12
N THR A 32 5.34 -15.03 0.84
CA THR A 32 5.43 -13.79 1.62
C THR A 32 6.65 -13.80 2.54
N ASP A 33 6.90 -14.90 3.22
CA ASP A 33 8.03 -15.03 4.15
C ASP A 33 9.38 -14.97 3.44
N GLU A 34 9.52 -15.71 2.33
CA GLU A 34 10.72 -15.71 1.50
C GLU A 34 10.91 -14.37 0.77
N GLY A 35 9.80 -13.73 0.36
CA GLY A 35 9.80 -12.48 -0.38
C GLY A 35 10.13 -11.26 0.44
N ASN A 36 10.05 -11.33 1.76
CA ASN A 36 10.29 -10.24 2.73
C ASN A 36 9.42 -9.00 2.46
N PRO A 37 8.23 -8.88 3.10
CA PRO A 37 7.32 -7.75 2.85
C PRO A 37 7.93 -6.37 3.14
N ALA A 38 8.81 -6.27 4.13
CA ALA A 38 9.47 -5.03 4.47
C ALA A 38 10.45 -4.58 3.36
N ARG A 39 11.16 -5.53 2.74
CA ARG A 39 12.11 -5.26 1.65
C ARG A 39 12.06 -6.38 0.62
N PRO A 40 11.15 -6.34 -0.34
CA PRO A 40 10.99 -7.39 -1.33
C PRO A 40 12.29 -7.76 -2.03
N THR A 41 12.59 -9.07 -2.07
CA THR A 41 13.81 -9.61 -2.67
C THR A 41 13.54 -10.86 -3.50
N GLY A 42 14.32 -11.05 -4.56
CA GLY A 42 14.32 -12.25 -5.40
C GLY A 42 12.97 -12.52 -6.08
N GLU A 43 12.80 -13.74 -6.58
CA GLU A 43 11.61 -14.16 -7.32
C GLU A 43 10.36 -14.20 -6.41
N SER A 44 10.50 -14.67 -5.17
CA SER A 44 9.41 -14.68 -4.18
C SER A 44 8.93 -13.26 -3.87
N GLY A 45 9.84 -12.25 -3.80
CA GLY A 45 9.50 -10.83 -3.69
C GLY A 45 8.68 -10.35 -4.87
N SER A 46 9.10 -10.64 -6.10
CA SER A 46 8.35 -10.30 -7.33
C SER A 46 6.95 -10.94 -7.33
N MET A 47 6.84 -12.23 -6.99
CA MET A 47 5.55 -12.93 -6.92
C MET A 47 4.63 -12.32 -5.86
N MET A 48 5.18 -12.00 -4.69
CA MET A 48 4.45 -11.34 -3.59
C MET A 48 3.91 -9.98 -4.04
N LEU A 49 4.73 -9.11 -4.64
CA LEU A 49 4.35 -7.79 -5.12
C LEU A 49 3.21 -7.86 -6.16
N ARG A 50 3.28 -8.78 -7.12
CA ARG A 50 2.20 -9.00 -8.10
C ARG A 50 0.88 -9.41 -7.44
N ARG A 51 0.92 -10.18 -6.36
CA ARG A 51 -0.25 -10.54 -5.57
C ARG A 51 -0.77 -9.32 -4.81
N MET A 52 0.11 -8.58 -4.11
CA MET A 52 -0.22 -7.37 -3.33
C MET A 52 -0.88 -6.30 -4.21
N ASN A 53 -0.43 -6.10 -5.44
CA ASN A 53 -1.06 -5.21 -6.41
C ASN A 53 -2.58 -5.48 -6.61
N ARG A 54 -3.01 -6.73 -6.43
CA ARG A 54 -4.42 -7.14 -6.54
C ARG A 54 -5.13 -7.10 -5.19
N SER A 55 -4.51 -7.65 -4.13
CA SER A 55 -5.15 -7.75 -2.81
C SER A 55 -5.37 -6.39 -2.16
N HIS A 56 -4.52 -5.40 -2.40
CA HIS A 56 -4.66 -4.05 -1.85
C HIS A 56 -5.48 -3.10 -2.75
N ALA A 57 -6.03 -3.61 -3.88
CA ALA A 57 -6.78 -2.77 -4.82
C ALA A 57 -7.97 -2.06 -4.17
N ASP A 58 -8.73 -2.78 -3.34
CA ASP A 58 -9.97 -2.26 -2.75
C ASP A 58 -9.70 -1.20 -1.67
N VAL A 59 -8.71 -1.43 -0.79
CA VAL A 59 -8.32 -0.43 0.23
C VAL A 59 -7.73 0.81 -0.42
N THR A 60 -6.88 0.64 -1.44
CA THR A 60 -6.32 1.75 -2.21
C THR A 60 -7.42 2.58 -2.88
N ASN A 61 -8.34 1.93 -3.60
CA ASN A 61 -9.41 2.64 -4.29
C ASN A 61 -10.32 3.38 -3.31
N TRP A 62 -10.69 2.75 -2.18
CA TRP A 62 -11.48 3.38 -1.14
C TRP A 62 -10.80 4.65 -0.60
N ALA A 63 -9.51 4.59 -0.33
CA ALA A 63 -8.77 5.75 0.19
C ALA A 63 -8.64 6.86 -0.85
N LEU A 64 -8.26 6.51 -2.09
CA LEU A 64 -8.09 7.49 -3.16
C LEU A 64 -9.40 8.22 -3.54
N ASP A 65 -10.57 7.70 -3.15
CA ASP A 65 -11.87 8.36 -3.37
C ASP A 65 -12.09 9.59 -2.46
N TYR A 66 -11.23 9.83 -1.46
CA TYR A 66 -11.23 11.05 -0.63
C TYR A 66 -10.38 12.18 -1.22
N LEU A 67 -9.52 11.91 -2.21
CA LEU A 67 -8.63 12.89 -2.82
C LEU A 67 -9.24 13.54 -4.06
N ASP A 68 -8.97 14.84 -4.20
CA ASP A 68 -9.16 15.54 -5.47
C ASP A 68 -7.91 15.42 -6.34
N PHE A 69 -8.09 15.14 -7.63
CA PHE A 69 -7.00 14.93 -8.58
C PHE A 69 -6.95 16.02 -9.64
N ASP A 70 -5.83 16.72 -9.72
CA ASP A 70 -5.55 17.68 -10.81
C ASP A 70 -4.78 16.97 -11.93
N SER A 71 -5.26 17.10 -13.17
CA SER A 71 -4.66 16.47 -14.34
C SER A 71 -3.26 17.03 -14.71
N SER A 72 -2.80 18.08 -14.04
CA SER A 72 -1.48 18.68 -14.19
C SER A 72 -0.57 18.48 -12.98
N ALA A 73 -1.07 17.83 -11.91
CA ALA A 73 -0.33 17.65 -10.67
C ALA A 73 0.92 16.76 -10.83
N THR A 74 1.90 16.98 -9.98
CA THR A 74 3.01 16.04 -9.77
C THR A 74 2.77 15.26 -8.49
N ALA A 75 2.55 13.94 -8.63
CA ALA A 75 2.27 13.06 -7.50
C ALA A 75 3.48 12.16 -7.18
N LEU A 76 3.63 11.79 -5.89
CA LEU A 76 4.62 10.84 -5.40
C LEU A 76 3.92 9.69 -4.67
N ASP A 77 4.29 8.45 -4.96
CA ASP A 77 3.87 7.25 -4.23
C ASP A 77 5.07 6.65 -3.50
N ILE A 78 5.09 6.73 -2.16
CA ILE A 78 6.21 6.28 -1.31
C ILE A 78 5.96 4.84 -0.86
N GLY A 79 6.96 3.97 -1.07
CA GLY A 79 6.81 2.53 -0.92
C GLY A 79 5.94 1.97 -2.05
N CYS A 80 6.20 2.39 -3.29
CA CYS A 80 5.35 2.10 -4.45
C CYS A 80 5.23 0.60 -4.79
N GLY A 81 6.08 -0.25 -4.21
CA GLY A 81 6.05 -1.70 -4.37
C GLY A 81 5.96 -2.14 -5.83
N GLY A 82 4.93 -2.90 -6.19
CA GLY A 82 4.69 -3.35 -7.56
C GLY A 82 4.05 -2.31 -8.50
N GLY A 83 3.89 -1.05 -8.08
CA GLY A 83 3.52 0.10 -8.92
C GLY A 83 2.03 0.25 -9.25
N ALA A 84 1.14 -0.55 -8.66
CA ALA A 84 -0.29 -0.49 -9.01
C ALA A 84 -0.99 0.75 -8.49
N THR A 85 -0.56 1.32 -7.35
CA THR A 85 -1.08 2.58 -6.81
C THR A 85 -0.77 3.74 -7.75
N MET A 86 0.47 3.81 -8.26
CA MET A 86 0.87 4.83 -9.24
C MET A 86 -0.07 4.86 -10.45
N ARG A 87 -0.44 3.68 -10.98
CA ARG A 87 -1.37 3.57 -12.12
C ARG A 87 -2.75 4.11 -11.75
N ARG A 88 -3.27 3.77 -10.56
CA ARG A 88 -4.57 4.25 -10.07
C ARG A 88 -4.59 5.76 -9.87
N ILE A 89 -3.49 6.36 -9.40
CA ILE A 89 -3.35 7.81 -9.28
C ILE A 89 -3.41 8.46 -10.66
N LEU A 90 -2.60 7.99 -11.61
CA LEU A 90 -2.58 8.55 -12.97
C LEU A 90 -3.93 8.42 -13.66
N ASP A 91 -4.62 7.28 -13.51
CA ASP A 91 -5.96 7.06 -14.08
C ASP A 91 -6.99 8.06 -13.50
N ARG A 92 -6.88 8.44 -12.20
CA ARG A 92 -7.76 9.45 -11.57
C ARG A 92 -7.41 10.88 -11.96
N MET A 93 -6.13 11.18 -12.17
CA MET A 93 -5.69 12.48 -12.69
C MET A 93 -6.26 12.72 -14.11
N GLY A 94 -6.50 11.64 -14.86
CA GLY A 94 -7.03 11.72 -16.20
C GLY A 94 -6.03 12.27 -17.23
N PRO A 95 -6.49 12.58 -18.45
CA PRO A 95 -5.62 13.10 -19.48
C PRO A 95 -5.15 14.54 -19.18
N GLY A 96 -3.84 14.73 -19.18
CA GLY A 96 -3.19 16.01 -18.84
C GLY A 96 -1.68 15.91 -18.92
N SER A 97 -1.00 16.88 -18.28
CA SER A 97 0.46 16.94 -18.18
C SER A 97 1.00 16.40 -16.85
N GLY A 98 0.14 15.81 -16.02
CA GLY A 98 0.51 15.32 -14.73
C GLY A 98 1.48 14.15 -14.77
N VAL A 99 2.30 14.03 -13.75
CA VAL A 99 3.35 13.01 -13.62
C VAL A 99 3.23 12.30 -12.29
N VAL A 100 3.35 10.97 -12.28
CA VAL A 100 3.42 10.17 -11.06
C VAL A 100 4.82 9.61 -10.89
N VAL A 101 5.43 9.88 -9.75
CA VAL A 101 6.74 9.34 -9.36
C VAL A 101 6.51 8.24 -8.31
N GLY A 102 7.15 7.09 -8.46
CA GLY A 102 7.19 6.06 -7.42
C GLY A 102 8.57 6.02 -6.77
N VAL A 103 8.59 5.85 -5.45
CA VAL A 103 9.81 5.59 -4.68
C VAL A 103 9.67 4.30 -3.91
N ASP A 104 10.70 3.46 -3.98
CA ASP A 104 10.85 2.29 -3.12
C ASP A 104 12.34 2.03 -2.87
N TYR A 105 12.70 1.57 -1.68
CA TYR A 105 14.10 1.27 -1.39
C TYR A 105 14.53 -0.14 -1.84
N SER A 106 13.56 -1.01 -2.17
CA SER A 106 13.80 -2.33 -2.75
C SER A 106 14.02 -2.23 -4.26
N GLU A 107 15.13 -2.75 -4.74
CA GLU A 107 15.41 -2.88 -6.17
C GLU A 107 14.33 -3.70 -6.89
N VAL A 108 13.91 -4.83 -6.29
CA VAL A 108 12.86 -5.72 -6.84
C VAL A 108 11.52 -4.99 -6.96
N SER A 109 11.16 -4.17 -5.97
CA SER A 109 9.96 -3.32 -6.04
C SER A 109 10.05 -2.34 -7.21
N CYS A 110 11.17 -1.66 -7.34
CA CYS A 110 11.40 -0.71 -8.43
C CYS A 110 11.34 -1.40 -9.82
N GLU A 111 11.92 -2.59 -9.95
CA GLU A 111 11.86 -3.37 -11.21
C GLU A 111 10.43 -3.80 -11.55
N GLU A 112 9.68 -4.35 -10.58
CA GLU A 112 8.27 -4.75 -10.79
C GLU A 112 7.39 -3.54 -11.12
N SER A 113 7.60 -2.39 -10.44
CA SER A 113 6.90 -1.15 -10.72
C SER A 113 7.18 -0.64 -12.14
N ARG A 114 8.46 -0.64 -12.58
CA ARG A 114 8.84 -0.26 -13.96
C ARG A 114 8.24 -1.21 -14.98
N ARG A 115 8.24 -2.52 -14.70
CA ARG A 115 7.67 -3.53 -15.59
C ARG A 115 6.15 -3.34 -15.77
N LEU A 116 5.44 -3.08 -14.68
CA LEU A 116 3.98 -2.87 -14.72
C LEU A 116 3.58 -1.61 -15.47
N ASN A 117 4.37 -0.55 -15.35
CA ASN A 117 4.06 0.79 -15.85
C ASN A 117 4.94 1.20 -17.05
N ALA A 118 5.51 0.23 -17.78
CA ALA A 118 6.46 0.51 -18.86
C ALA A 118 5.90 1.46 -19.92
N ASP A 119 4.64 1.31 -20.28
CA ASP A 119 3.92 2.15 -21.24
C ASP A 119 3.81 3.62 -20.77
N MET A 120 3.53 3.84 -19.49
CA MET A 120 3.43 5.19 -18.92
C MET A 120 4.80 5.84 -18.70
N ILE A 121 5.82 5.03 -18.41
CA ILE A 121 7.20 5.50 -18.31
C ILE A 121 7.72 5.92 -19.70
N GLU A 122 7.45 5.13 -20.73
CA GLU A 122 7.80 5.47 -22.13
C GLU A 122 7.09 6.74 -22.59
N ALA A 123 5.81 6.92 -22.17
CA ALA A 123 5.04 8.13 -22.43
C ALA A 123 5.51 9.37 -21.63
N GLY A 124 6.42 9.20 -20.67
CA GLY A 124 6.91 10.29 -19.80
C GLY A 124 5.96 10.69 -18.66
N SER A 125 4.85 9.97 -18.46
CA SER A 125 3.86 10.26 -17.42
C SER A 125 4.19 9.61 -16.07
N MET A 126 5.16 8.70 -16.05
CA MET A 126 5.63 8.03 -14.82
C MET A 126 7.14 7.90 -14.78
N ARG A 127 7.68 7.83 -13.55
CA ARG A 127 9.07 7.41 -13.29
C ARG A 127 9.16 6.67 -11.97
N VAL A 128 10.18 5.81 -11.82
CA VAL A 128 10.46 5.05 -10.59
C VAL A 128 11.88 5.31 -10.15
N VAL A 129 12.05 5.73 -8.90
CA VAL A 129 13.33 6.06 -8.27
C VAL A 129 13.57 5.10 -7.11
N GLN A 130 14.77 4.54 -7.00
CA GLN A 130 15.15 3.76 -5.83
C GLN A 130 15.71 4.68 -4.77
N ALA A 131 14.98 4.83 -3.64
CA ALA A 131 15.40 5.63 -2.50
C ALA A 131 14.64 5.21 -1.23
N SER A 132 15.13 5.64 -0.06
CA SER A 132 14.44 5.52 1.23
C SER A 132 13.57 6.74 1.47
N VAL A 133 12.46 6.54 2.23
CA VAL A 133 11.65 7.65 2.74
C VAL A 133 12.42 8.55 3.72
N GLU A 134 13.51 8.06 4.31
CA GLU A 134 14.37 8.82 5.23
C GLU A 134 15.23 9.89 4.52
N ASP A 135 15.44 9.73 3.19
CA ASP A 135 16.25 10.66 2.37
C ASP A 135 15.73 10.63 0.94
N LEU A 136 14.70 11.42 0.68
CA LEU A 136 14.05 11.50 -0.62
C LEU A 136 14.88 12.40 -1.58
N PRO A 137 15.31 11.89 -2.74
CA PRO A 137 16.19 12.63 -3.66
C PRO A 137 15.42 13.66 -4.51
N PHE A 138 14.65 14.48 -3.82
CA PHE A 138 13.85 15.55 -4.44
C PHE A 138 14.05 16.87 -3.69
N ASP A 139 13.92 17.97 -4.42
CA ASP A 139 13.93 19.30 -3.86
C ASP A 139 12.71 19.54 -2.96
N ASP A 140 12.80 20.50 -2.04
CA ASP A 140 11.68 20.96 -1.22
C ASP A 140 10.51 21.38 -2.12
N ALA A 141 9.29 21.16 -1.66
CA ALA A 141 8.06 21.59 -2.33
C ALA A 141 7.96 21.13 -3.80
N SER A 142 8.28 19.85 -4.08
CA SER A 142 8.29 19.27 -5.42
C SER A 142 6.96 18.66 -5.85
N PHE A 143 6.13 18.22 -4.89
CA PHE A 143 4.93 17.41 -5.16
C PHE A 143 3.65 18.08 -4.70
N ASP A 144 2.60 18.00 -5.50
CA ASP A 144 1.25 18.49 -5.18
C ASP A 144 0.49 17.47 -4.31
N LEU A 145 0.74 16.18 -4.57
CA LEU A 145 0.12 15.05 -3.88
C LEU A 145 1.18 14.00 -3.54
N ILE A 146 1.15 13.49 -2.31
CA ILE A 146 1.97 12.34 -1.90
C ILE A 146 1.05 11.26 -1.32
N THR A 147 1.31 10.00 -1.67
CA THR A 147 0.63 8.84 -1.10
C THR A 147 1.63 7.85 -0.52
N THR A 148 1.20 7.07 0.46
CA THR A 148 1.84 5.84 0.88
C THR A 148 0.77 4.82 1.18
N VAL A 149 0.86 3.65 0.55
CA VAL A 149 -0.15 2.59 0.67
C VAL A 149 0.54 1.31 1.12
N GLU A 150 0.10 0.77 2.27
CA GLU A 150 0.61 -0.50 2.82
C GLU A 150 2.14 -0.51 3.04
N SER A 151 2.75 0.63 3.37
CA SER A 151 4.20 0.78 3.49
C SER A 151 4.63 1.46 4.79
N PHE A 152 3.85 2.41 5.32
CA PHE A 152 4.18 3.21 6.50
C PHE A 152 4.63 2.38 7.71
N TYR A 153 4.01 1.26 7.96
CA TYR A 153 4.30 0.44 9.14
C TYR A 153 5.70 -0.22 9.12
N PHE A 154 6.44 -0.10 8.02
CA PHE A 154 7.84 -0.50 7.89
C PHE A 154 8.82 0.68 8.01
N TRP A 155 8.33 1.91 8.16
CA TRP A 155 9.21 3.07 8.20
C TRP A 155 10.04 3.08 9.51
N PRO A 156 11.36 3.31 9.45
CA PRO A 156 12.24 3.13 10.61
C PRO A 156 12.01 4.18 11.70
N ASP A 157 11.82 5.45 11.31
CA ASP A 157 11.43 6.54 12.20
C ASP A 157 10.23 7.26 11.61
N PRO A 158 9.01 6.91 12.05
CA PRO A 158 7.79 7.47 11.48
C PRO A 158 7.70 9.01 11.55
N LEU A 159 8.21 9.63 12.63
CA LEU A 159 8.14 11.07 12.78
C LEU A 159 9.10 11.79 11.83
N GLU A 160 10.36 11.37 11.78
CA GLU A 160 11.35 12.00 10.90
C GLU A 160 11.02 11.70 9.43
N SER A 161 10.55 10.49 9.12
CA SER A 161 10.08 10.15 7.77
C SER A 161 8.91 11.04 7.33
N LEU A 162 7.93 11.31 8.20
CA LEU A 162 6.83 12.24 7.91
C LEU A 162 7.31 13.69 7.73
N ARG A 163 8.34 14.11 8.43
CA ARG A 163 8.98 15.43 8.22
C ARG A 163 9.63 15.51 6.85
N GLU A 164 10.29 14.45 6.42
CA GLU A 164 10.88 14.36 5.09
C GLU A 164 9.81 14.37 3.98
N VAL A 165 8.70 13.62 4.18
CA VAL A 165 7.52 13.69 3.30
C VAL A 165 7.00 15.13 3.20
N ARG A 166 6.86 15.81 4.34
CA ARG A 166 6.39 17.18 4.39
C ARG A 166 7.37 18.15 3.70
N ARG A 167 8.68 17.93 3.77
CA ARG A 167 9.70 18.74 3.08
C ARG A 167 9.50 18.76 1.58
N VAL A 168 9.26 17.60 0.96
CA VAL A 168 9.11 17.49 -0.48
C VAL A 168 7.69 17.80 -0.97
N LEU A 169 6.72 17.92 -0.07
CA LEU A 169 5.34 18.30 -0.37
C LEU A 169 5.25 19.81 -0.52
N LYS A 170 4.58 20.30 -1.56
CA LYS A 170 4.31 21.71 -1.76
C LYS A 170 3.42 22.27 -0.65
N ARG A 171 3.51 23.57 -0.40
CA ARG A 171 2.55 24.25 0.45
C ARG A 171 1.13 24.04 -0.09
N GLU A 172 0.20 23.72 0.79
CA GLU A 172 -1.18 23.33 0.45
C GLU A 172 -1.29 22.00 -0.32
N GLY A 173 -0.18 21.29 -0.53
CA GLY A 173 -0.19 19.93 -1.06
C GLY A 173 -0.76 18.94 -0.06
N SER A 174 -1.29 17.82 -0.54
CA SER A 174 -1.93 16.80 0.27
C SER A 174 -1.06 15.56 0.40
N PHE A 175 -0.98 15.03 1.61
CA PHE A 175 -0.38 13.71 1.89
C PHE A 175 -1.45 12.75 2.39
N MET A 176 -1.48 11.54 1.83
CA MET A 176 -2.38 10.46 2.25
C MET A 176 -1.60 9.19 2.59
N LEU A 177 -1.82 8.70 3.82
CA LEU A 177 -1.37 7.41 4.29
C LEU A 177 -2.54 6.43 4.31
N VAL A 178 -2.33 5.22 3.78
CA VAL A 178 -3.35 4.15 3.72
C VAL A 178 -2.79 2.86 4.31
N ALA A 179 -3.56 2.24 5.20
CA ALA A 179 -3.25 0.92 5.75
C ALA A 179 -4.50 0.03 5.87
N ASP A 180 -4.32 -1.26 5.63
CA ASP A 180 -5.38 -2.27 5.77
C ASP A 180 -5.58 -2.70 7.23
N VAL A 181 -4.74 -2.20 8.15
CA VAL A 181 -4.84 -2.45 9.59
C VAL A 181 -4.49 -1.21 10.41
N TYR A 182 -5.27 -0.95 11.46
CA TYR A 182 -4.95 0.01 12.53
C TYR A 182 -5.20 -0.62 13.90
N ARG A 183 -4.56 -0.08 14.94
CA ARG A 183 -4.67 -0.61 16.31
C ARG A 183 -6.05 -0.33 16.90
N LYS A 184 -6.78 -1.41 17.17
CA LYS A 184 -8.10 -1.42 17.82
C LYS A 184 -8.31 -2.73 18.57
N GLU A 185 -9.35 -2.78 19.37
CA GLU A 185 -9.82 -4.03 19.98
C GLU A 185 -10.41 -4.98 18.93
N GLY A 186 -10.28 -6.30 19.16
CA GLY A 186 -10.91 -7.32 18.34
C GLY A 186 -10.18 -7.66 17.02
N LEU A 187 -8.93 -7.24 16.85
CA LEU A 187 -8.09 -7.72 15.74
C LEU A 187 -7.98 -9.25 15.78
N SER A 188 -8.00 -9.88 14.61
CA SER A 188 -7.88 -11.33 14.50
C SER A 188 -6.50 -11.81 14.98
N ARG A 189 -6.42 -13.06 15.46
CA ARG A 189 -5.15 -13.66 15.90
C ARG A 189 -4.10 -13.61 14.78
N GLN A 190 -4.49 -13.87 13.55
CA GLN A 190 -3.59 -13.82 12.40
C GLN A 190 -3.00 -12.43 12.18
N VAL A 191 -3.80 -11.37 12.32
CA VAL A 191 -3.33 -9.97 12.22
C VAL A 191 -2.33 -9.67 13.32
N LEU A 192 -2.62 -10.05 14.57
CA LEU A 192 -1.71 -9.86 15.69
C LEU A 192 -0.38 -10.60 15.50
N ASP A 193 -0.42 -11.85 15.02
CA ASP A 193 0.77 -12.64 14.71
C ASP A 193 1.61 -11.99 13.59
N ASN A 194 0.98 -11.38 12.58
CA ASN A 194 1.69 -10.66 11.53
C ASN A 194 2.34 -9.36 12.06
N ILE A 195 1.63 -8.60 12.90
CA ILE A 195 2.17 -7.38 13.53
C ILE A 195 3.44 -7.73 14.33
N GLU A 196 3.38 -8.78 15.14
CA GLU A 196 4.52 -9.25 15.92
C GLU A 196 5.66 -9.77 15.02
N LYS A 197 5.34 -10.63 14.05
CA LYS A 197 6.31 -11.29 13.17
C LYS A 197 7.11 -10.31 12.31
N TYR A 198 6.44 -9.30 11.76
CA TYR A 198 7.05 -8.33 10.85
C TYR A 198 7.39 -7.01 11.54
N HIS A 199 7.20 -6.92 12.87
CA HIS A 199 7.48 -5.73 13.69
C HIS A 199 6.78 -4.47 13.16
N LEU A 200 5.50 -4.61 12.79
CA LEU A 200 4.75 -3.53 12.16
C LEU A 200 4.42 -2.41 13.14
N THR A 201 4.68 -1.16 12.77
CA THR A 201 4.20 0.02 13.48
C THR A 201 2.72 0.23 13.18
N VAL A 202 1.85 -0.25 14.06
CA VAL A 202 0.39 -0.13 13.93
C VAL A 202 -0.14 0.78 15.02
N LEU A 203 -0.75 1.91 14.62
CA LEU A 203 -1.21 2.98 15.50
C LEU A 203 -2.74 3.00 15.59
N THR A 204 -3.27 3.61 16.66
CA THR A 204 -4.69 3.97 16.75
C THR A 204 -4.99 5.18 15.86
N PRO A 205 -6.26 5.43 15.49
CA PRO A 205 -6.64 6.63 14.74
C PRO A 205 -6.16 7.94 15.38
N GLN A 206 -6.19 8.01 16.73
CA GLN A 206 -5.71 9.20 17.44
C GLN A 206 -4.18 9.34 17.35
N GLU A 207 -3.43 8.26 17.50
CA GLU A 207 -1.97 8.29 17.40
C GLU A 207 -1.50 8.66 15.98
N TYR A 208 -2.19 8.19 14.94
CA TYR A 208 -1.92 8.66 13.56
C TYR A 208 -2.11 10.16 13.45
N ARG A 209 -3.24 10.70 13.95
CA ARG A 209 -3.51 12.14 13.96
C ARG A 209 -2.41 12.92 14.68
N ASP A 210 -2.07 12.49 15.89
CA ASP A 210 -1.06 13.16 16.73
C ASP A 210 0.31 13.16 16.06
N LEU A 211 0.67 12.06 15.40
CA LEU A 211 1.92 11.93 14.67
C LEU A 211 2.00 12.87 13.45
N PHE A 212 0.91 13.00 12.67
CA PHE A 212 0.84 13.94 11.55
C PHE A 212 0.98 15.40 12.04
N VAL A 213 0.26 15.75 13.10
CA VAL A 213 0.37 17.09 13.71
C VAL A 213 1.79 17.36 14.22
N ALA A 214 2.43 16.38 14.87
CA ALA A 214 3.82 16.49 15.35
C ALA A 214 4.83 16.63 14.21
N ALA A 215 4.54 16.06 13.03
CA ALA A 215 5.33 16.23 11.83
C ALA A 215 5.10 17.59 11.13
N GLY A 216 4.09 18.34 11.55
CA GLY A 216 3.78 19.69 11.07
C GLY A 216 2.71 19.75 9.98
N PHE A 217 1.94 18.67 9.77
CA PHE A 217 0.76 18.70 8.89
C PHE A 217 -0.40 19.42 9.57
N SER A 218 -1.17 20.15 8.77
CA SER A 218 -2.45 20.80 9.15
C SER A 218 -3.64 20.00 8.58
N ASP A 219 -4.85 20.39 8.95
CA ASP A 219 -6.13 19.82 8.47
C ASP A 219 -6.17 18.27 8.47
N VAL A 220 -5.57 17.68 9.52
CA VAL A 220 -5.43 16.22 9.60
C VAL A 220 -6.80 15.55 9.76
N THR A 221 -7.19 14.76 8.77
CA THR A 221 -8.41 13.97 8.76
C THR A 221 -8.09 12.47 8.79
N VAL A 222 -8.82 11.73 9.63
CA VAL A 222 -8.66 10.28 9.74
C VAL A 222 -9.97 9.61 9.37
N HIS A 223 -9.93 8.73 8.37
CA HIS A 223 -11.04 7.92 7.91
C HIS A 223 -10.82 6.47 8.30
N VAL A 224 -11.84 5.83 8.84
CA VAL A 224 -11.88 4.38 9.08
C VAL A 224 -13.07 3.79 8.34
N ARG A 225 -12.87 2.68 7.65
CA ARG A 225 -13.98 2.03 6.93
C ARG A 225 -14.77 1.12 7.86
N PRO A 226 -16.06 1.37 8.10
CA PRO A 226 -16.88 0.51 8.94
C PRO A 226 -16.88 -0.95 8.47
N GLY A 227 -16.76 -1.90 9.43
CA GLY A 227 -16.76 -3.33 9.13
C GLY A 227 -15.44 -3.89 8.59
N THR A 228 -14.39 -3.07 8.54
CA THR A 228 -13.04 -3.47 8.15
C THR A 228 -12.01 -3.02 9.20
N ASP A 229 -10.73 -3.32 8.94
CA ASP A 229 -9.60 -2.81 9.72
C ASP A 229 -8.88 -1.66 8.97
N TRP A 230 -9.48 -1.12 7.90
CA TRP A 230 -8.87 -0.14 7.02
C TRP A 230 -8.90 1.27 7.59
N ILE A 231 -7.80 1.96 7.40
CA ILE A 231 -7.63 3.37 7.77
C ILE A 231 -6.96 4.13 6.63
N CYS A 232 -7.37 5.37 6.42
CA CYS A 232 -6.54 6.34 5.73
C CYS A 232 -6.48 7.66 6.52
N VAL A 233 -5.35 8.34 6.39
CA VAL A 233 -5.05 9.58 7.10
C VAL A 233 -4.57 10.60 6.08
N GLU A 234 -5.24 11.73 6.06
CA GLU A 234 -4.89 12.88 5.22
C GLU A 234 -4.32 14.01 6.05
N GLY A 235 -3.38 14.76 5.49
CA GLY A 235 -2.86 15.98 6.05
C GLY A 235 -2.38 16.93 4.97
N VAL A 236 -2.44 18.23 5.24
CA VAL A 236 -2.00 19.31 4.33
C VAL A 236 -0.68 19.89 4.86
N ALA A 237 0.27 20.21 3.96
CA ALA A 237 1.60 20.74 4.33
C ALA A 237 1.58 22.23 4.75
#